data_7a32829bff827dc60d4d1b38533ba3d7
#
_entry.id   7a32829bff827dc60d4d1b38533ba3d7
#
_cell.length_a   1.000
_cell.length_b   1.000
_cell.length_c   1.000
_cell.angle_alpha   90.00
_cell.angle_beta   90.00
_cell.angle_gamma   90.00
#
_symmetry.space_group_name_H-M   'P 1'
#
loop_
_entity.id
_entity.type
_entity.pdbx_description
1 polymer ?
#
loop_
_entity_poly.entity_id
_entity_poly.type
_entity_poly.pdbx_seq_one_letter_code
_entity_poly.pdbx_strand_id
1 'polypeptide(L)'
;MLKKLMKKILIISYFFPPSTFTGSFRIYSWAKYLHKFGYYPIIVTRNWGIPITGYKDMSVSTIGEMVHEVNDNYEVYYLPYKGNLRDKLYEKYGDIKMVFLRRMLSLFEIIFQNFSIRILPYRNLY
;
A
#
# COMPACT_ATOMS: atom_id res chain seq x y z
N MET A 1 0.53 30.11 0.51
CA MET A 1 -0.09 30.75 1.71
C MET A 1 -1.32 30.00 2.21
N LEU A 2 -2.18 29.48 1.37
CA LEU A 2 -3.40 28.73 1.74
C LEU A 2 -3.15 27.39 2.50
N LYS A 3 -2.04 26.69 2.24
CA LYS A 3 -1.69 25.43 2.94
C LYS A 3 -1.57 25.57 4.47
N LYS A 4 -1.22 26.73 4.98
CA LYS A 4 -1.00 26.96 6.42
C LYS A 4 -2.32 27.06 7.22
N LEU A 5 -3.44 27.32 6.56
CA LEU A 5 -4.77 27.47 7.19
C LEU A 5 -5.64 26.20 7.09
N MET A 6 -5.23 25.20 6.28
CA MET A 6 -5.97 23.95 6.13
C MET A 6 -5.65 23.00 7.28
N LYS A 7 -6.66 22.28 7.75
CA LYS A 7 -6.50 21.21 8.73
C LYS A 7 -5.84 20.00 8.04
N LYS A 8 -4.71 19.56 8.58
CA LYS A 8 -4.05 18.35 8.06
C LYS A 8 -4.82 17.11 8.48
N ILE A 9 -5.02 16.20 7.53
CA ILE A 9 -5.66 14.89 7.76
C ILE A 9 -4.75 13.79 7.25
N LEU A 10 -4.41 12.84 8.13
CA LEU A 10 -3.62 11.66 7.76
C LEU A 10 -4.54 10.55 7.25
N ILE A 11 -4.23 10.04 6.06
CA ILE A 11 -4.93 8.93 5.43
C ILE A 11 -3.94 7.80 5.19
N ILE A 12 -4.11 6.70 5.88
CA ILE A 12 -3.30 5.49 5.66
C ILE A 12 -4.11 4.56 4.76
N SER A 13 -3.57 4.26 3.59
CA SER A 13 -4.23 3.39 2.62
C SER A 13 -3.25 2.44 1.97
N TYR A 14 -3.64 1.18 1.85
CA TYR A 14 -2.85 0.19 1.13
C TYR A 14 -2.87 0.44 -0.37
N PHE A 15 -4.01 0.87 -0.91
CA PHE A 15 -4.19 1.16 -2.33
C PHE A 15 -4.20 2.65 -2.61
N PHE A 16 -3.34 3.07 -3.52
CA PHE A 16 -3.27 4.40 -4.09
C PHE A 16 -2.69 4.28 -5.51
N PRO A 17 -2.92 5.21 -6.43
CA PRO A 17 -2.26 5.16 -7.74
C PRO A 17 -0.73 4.95 -7.61
N PRO A 18 -0.13 4.14 -8.49
CA PRO A 18 -0.60 3.62 -9.77
C PRO A 18 -1.48 2.35 -9.71
N SER A 19 -1.93 1.91 -8.54
CA SER A 19 -2.87 0.79 -8.43
C SER A 19 -4.22 1.14 -9.05
N THR A 20 -4.77 0.25 -9.87
CA THR A 20 -6.07 0.41 -10.55
C THR A 20 -7.24 -0.23 -9.80
N PHE A 21 -7.02 -0.75 -8.61
CA PHE A 21 -8.11 -1.29 -7.79
C PHE A 21 -9.08 -0.18 -7.36
N THR A 22 -10.35 -0.53 -7.25
CA THR A 22 -11.44 0.40 -6.89
C THR A 22 -11.14 1.21 -5.62
N GLY A 23 -10.47 0.60 -4.64
CA GLY A 23 -10.04 1.27 -3.41
C GLY A 23 -9.09 2.45 -3.65
N SER A 24 -8.22 2.36 -4.67
CA SER A 24 -7.30 3.44 -5.04
C SER A 24 -8.03 4.70 -5.49
N PHE A 25 -9.06 4.53 -6.30
CA PHE A 25 -9.83 5.67 -6.84
C PHE A 25 -10.56 6.45 -5.77
N ARG A 26 -11.06 5.77 -4.73
CA ARG A 26 -11.71 6.43 -3.59
C ARG A 26 -10.72 7.32 -2.85
N ILE A 27 -9.57 6.79 -2.48
CA ILE A 27 -8.55 7.55 -1.75
C ILE A 27 -8.00 8.68 -2.61
N TYR A 28 -7.77 8.43 -3.90
CA TYR A 28 -7.33 9.45 -4.84
C TYR A 28 -8.36 10.58 -4.98
N SER A 29 -9.65 10.26 -5.00
CA SER A 29 -10.71 11.27 -5.03
C SER A 29 -10.69 12.12 -3.74
N TRP A 30 -10.50 11.50 -2.58
CA TRP A 30 -10.35 12.24 -1.33
C TRP A 30 -9.11 13.13 -1.35
N ALA A 31 -7.97 12.62 -1.80
CA ALA A 31 -6.76 13.40 -1.97
C ALA A 31 -7.01 14.66 -2.81
N LYS A 32 -7.70 14.49 -3.94
CA LYS A 32 -7.95 15.56 -4.91
C LYS A 32 -8.95 16.60 -4.42
N TYR A 33 -9.96 16.21 -3.65
CA TYR A 33 -11.10 17.09 -3.38
C TYR A 33 -11.22 17.57 -1.93
N LEU A 34 -10.56 16.97 -0.94
CA LEU A 34 -10.65 17.38 0.46
C LEU A 34 -10.19 18.82 0.72
N HIS A 35 -9.30 19.35 -0.13
CA HIS A 35 -8.88 20.76 -0.01
C HIS A 35 -10.05 21.75 -0.13
N LYS A 36 -11.09 21.40 -0.92
CA LYS A 36 -12.31 22.21 -1.06
C LYS A 36 -13.11 22.35 0.26
N PHE A 37 -12.87 21.44 1.18
CA PHE A 37 -13.50 21.40 2.50
C PHE A 37 -12.58 21.88 3.62
N GLY A 38 -11.45 22.51 3.26
CA GLY A 38 -10.49 23.06 4.23
C GLY A 38 -9.53 22.04 4.84
N TYR A 39 -9.39 20.86 4.22
CA TYR A 39 -8.46 19.83 4.65
C TYR A 39 -7.29 19.67 3.69
N TYR A 40 -6.11 19.42 4.23
CA TYR A 40 -4.92 19.07 3.47
C TYR A 40 -4.55 17.60 3.77
N PRO A 41 -4.83 16.67 2.83
CA PRO A 41 -4.56 15.26 3.02
C PRO A 41 -3.07 14.94 2.97
N ILE A 42 -2.62 14.14 3.94
CA ILE A 42 -1.31 13.50 3.97
C ILE A 42 -1.57 12.00 3.81
N ILE A 43 -1.15 11.43 2.70
CA ILE A 43 -1.44 10.04 2.36
C ILE A 43 -0.19 9.21 2.58
N VAL A 44 -0.35 8.11 3.32
CA VAL A 44 0.70 7.10 3.49
C VAL A 44 0.23 5.82 2.81
N THR A 45 0.99 5.36 1.84
CA THR A 45 0.64 4.22 1.02
C THR A 45 1.86 3.35 0.70
N ARG A 46 1.60 2.14 0.21
CA ARG A 46 2.63 1.26 -0.31
C ARG A 46 3.18 1.78 -1.64
N ASN A 47 4.49 1.73 -1.80
CA ASN A 47 5.12 1.89 -3.10
C ASN A 47 4.93 0.60 -3.93
N TRP A 48 4.21 0.70 -5.03
CA TRP A 48 3.96 -0.45 -5.90
C TRP A 48 5.07 -0.66 -6.94
N GLY A 49 5.82 0.37 -7.28
CA GLY A 49 6.89 0.35 -8.28
C GLY A 49 6.42 0.18 -9.72
N ILE A 50 5.32 -0.54 -9.93
CA ILE A 50 4.69 -0.81 -11.22
C ILE A 50 3.18 -0.55 -11.13
N PRO A 51 2.51 -0.27 -12.26
CA PRO A 51 1.06 -0.23 -12.31
C PRO A 51 0.46 -1.58 -11.90
N ILE A 52 -0.43 -1.58 -10.92
CA ILE A 52 -1.07 -2.79 -10.41
C ILE A 52 -2.44 -2.93 -11.03
N THR A 53 -2.61 -3.96 -11.86
CA THR A 53 -3.85 -4.27 -12.57
C THR A 53 -4.51 -5.56 -12.09
N GLY A 54 -3.75 -6.42 -11.43
CA GLY A 54 -4.21 -7.71 -10.94
C GLY A 54 -3.56 -8.14 -9.63
N TYR A 55 -4.11 -9.16 -9.02
CA TYR A 55 -3.61 -9.72 -7.75
C TYR A 55 -2.19 -10.28 -7.86
N LYS A 56 -1.76 -10.68 -9.07
CA LYS A 56 -0.41 -11.18 -9.32
C LYS A 56 0.66 -10.11 -9.06
N ASP A 57 0.34 -8.88 -9.42
CA ASP A 57 1.25 -7.75 -9.27
C ASP A 57 1.45 -7.34 -7.81
N MET A 58 0.56 -7.79 -6.91
CA MET A 58 0.64 -7.44 -5.48
C MET A 58 1.83 -8.07 -4.75
N SER A 59 2.41 -9.13 -5.31
CA SER A 59 3.56 -9.84 -4.70
C SER A 59 4.89 -9.14 -4.95
N VAL A 60 4.94 -8.18 -5.86
CA VAL A 60 6.18 -7.50 -6.26
C VAL A 60 6.73 -6.68 -5.09
N SER A 61 7.99 -6.98 -4.73
CA SER A 61 8.72 -6.22 -3.71
C SER A 61 9.27 -4.93 -4.31
N THR A 62 9.14 -3.84 -3.60
CA THR A 62 9.82 -2.57 -3.92
C THR A 62 10.95 -2.37 -2.93
N ILE A 63 12.19 -2.39 -3.46
CA ILE A 63 13.40 -2.15 -2.68
C ILE A 63 13.78 -0.69 -2.89
N GLY A 64 14.06 0.03 -1.80
CA GLY A 64 14.48 1.42 -1.89
C GLY A 64 14.05 2.22 -0.67
N GLU A 65 14.24 3.51 -0.79
CA GLU A 65 13.82 4.48 0.22
C GLU A 65 12.36 4.89 0.02
N MET A 66 11.83 5.52 1.05
CA MET A 66 10.52 6.16 1.00
C MET A 66 10.53 7.28 -0.04
N VAL A 67 9.53 7.26 -0.92
CA VAL A 67 9.32 8.33 -1.90
C VAL A 67 8.26 9.28 -1.37
N HIS A 68 8.56 10.57 -1.36
CA HIS A 68 7.64 11.62 -0.94
C HIS A 68 7.30 12.51 -2.12
N GLU A 69 6.03 12.59 -2.45
CA GLU A 69 5.49 13.47 -3.49
C GLU A 69 4.60 14.54 -2.88
N VAL A 70 4.83 15.78 -3.26
CA VAL A 70 4.04 16.93 -2.81
C VAL A 70 3.28 17.51 -4.00
N ASN A 71 1.97 17.52 -3.88
CA ASN A 71 1.06 18.18 -4.82
C ASN A 71 0.45 19.44 -4.17
N ASP A 72 -0.20 20.28 -4.96
CA ASP A 72 -0.82 21.50 -4.43
C ASP A 72 -1.90 21.22 -3.38
N ASN A 73 -2.64 20.12 -3.55
CA ASN A 73 -3.81 19.81 -2.76
C ASN A 73 -3.60 18.70 -1.73
N TYR A 74 -2.50 17.94 -1.84
CA TYR A 74 -2.18 16.80 -0.97
C TYR A 74 -0.70 16.43 -1.05
N GLU A 75 -0.23 15.62 -0.13
CA GLU A 75 1.08 14.99 -0.18
C GLU A 75 0.96 13.48 0.03
N VAL A 76 1.88 12.73 -0.58
CA VAL A 76 1.89 11.26 -0.55
C VAL A 76 3.25 10.73 -0.15
N TYR A 77 3.26 9.83 0.80
CA TYR A 77 4.42 9.05 1.21
C TYR A 77 4.26 7.61 0.72
N TYR A 78 5.09 7.20 -0.22
CA TYR A 78 5.14 5.84 -0.73
C TYR A 78 6.19 5.06 0.03
N LEU A 79 5.76 4.08 0.80
CA LEU A 79 6.63 3.25 1.62
C LEU A 79 7.10 2.02 0.84
N PRO A 80 8.40 1.64 0.92
CA PRO A 80 8.89 0.44 0.28
C PRO A 80 8.21 -0.79 0.87
N TYR A 81 7.99 -1.82 0.04
CA TYR A 81 7.39 -3.08 0.44
C TYR A 81 8.38 -4.22 0.29
N LYS A 82 8.63 -4.91 1.38
CA LYS A 82 9.41 -6.15 1.38
C LYS A 82 8.47 -7.34 1.39
N GLY A 83 8.42 -8.07 0.28
CA GLY A 83 7.60 -9.26 0.13
C GLY A 83 7.88 -10.30 1.22
N ASN A 84 6.84 -10.97 1.67
CA ASN A 84 6.92 -12.08 2.60
C ASN A 84 7.38 -13.38 1.91
N LEU A 85 7.50 -14.48 2.64
CA LEU A 85 7.90 -15.78 2.08
C LEU A 85 6.96 -16.26 0.99
N ARG A 86 5.66 -16.03 1.14
CA ARG A 86 4.65 -16.37 0.14
C ARG A 86 4.87 -15.59 -1.16
N ASP A 87 5.12 -14.30 -1.07
CA ASP A 87 5.35 -13.43 -2.23
C ASP A 87 6.61 -13.86 -2.99
N LYS A 88 7.69 -14.17 -2.27
CA LYS A 88 8.93 -14.69 -2.86
C LYS A 88 8.74 -16.03 -3.57
N LEU A 89 7.93 -16.92 -3.01
CA LEU A 89 7.58 -18.18 -3.67
C LEU A 89 6.76 -17.93 -4.92
N TYR A 90 5.85 -16.97 -4.88
CA TYR A 90 5.05 -16.58 -6.02
C TYR A 90 5.90 -16.01 -7.16
N GLU A 91 6.80 -15.09 -6.84
CA GLU A 91 7.75 -14.52 -7.81
C GLU A 91 8.63 -15.60 -8.45
N LYS A 92 9.10 -16.57 -7.65
CA LYS A 92 10.03 -17.61 -8.11
C LYS A 92 9.37 -18.73 -8.92
N TYR A 93 8.18 -19.17 -8.54
CA TYR A 93 7.55 -20.39 -9.08
C TYR A 93 6.26 -20.14 -9.85
N GLY A 94 5.73 -18.90 -9.86
CA GLY A 94 4.50 -18.52 -10.53
C GLY A 94 3.23 -19.11 -9.90
N ASP A 95 2.14 -19.11 -10.67
CA ASP A 95 0.81 -19.51 -10.20
C ASP A 95 0.62 -21.01 -10.01
N ILE A 96 1.31 -21.81 -10.83
CA ILE A 96 1.01 -23.24 -11.01
C ILE A 96 1.77 -24.11 -10.01
N LYS A 97 2.99 -23.73 -9.68
CA LYS A 97 3.86 -24.51 -8.79
C LYS A 97 3.71 -24.06 -7.33
N MET A 98 3.87 -25.00 -6.42
CA MET A 98 3.86 -24.75 -4.96
C MET A 98 2.56 -24.15 -4.41
N VAL A 99 1.42 -24.39 -5.07
CA VAL A 99 0.10 -23.87 -4.64
C VAL A 99 -0.24 -24.30 -3.22
N PHE A 100 0.03 -25.57 -2.90
CA PHE A 100 -0.24 -26.12 -1.56
C PHE A 100 0.59 -25.40 -0.49
N LEU A 101 1.89 -25.22 -0.74
CA LEU A 101 2.79 -24.53 0.21
C LEU A 101 2.38 -23.06 0.40
N ARG A 102 1.98 -22.38 -0.67
CA ARG A 102 1.47 -21.00 -0.59
C ARG A 102 0.17 -20.90 0.21
N ARG A 103 -0.74 -21.86 0.05
CA ARG A 103 -1.98 -21.93 0.84
C ARG A 103 -1.68 -22.16 2.32
N MET A 104 -0.77 -23.06 2.62
CA MET A 104 -0.30 -23.30 3.99
C MET A 104 0.31 -22.04 4.61
N LEU A 105 1.18 -21.34 3.89
CA LEU A 105 1.77 -20.08 4.35
C LEU A 105 0.71 -18.99 4.57
N SER A 106 -0.29 -18.90 3.68
CA SER A 106 -1.39 -17.94 3.85
C SER A 106 -2.23 -18.25 5.09
N LEU A 107 -2.52 -19.53 5.35
CA LEU A 107 -3.22 -19.94 6.57
C LEU A 107 -2.40 -19.61 7.82
N PHE A 108 -1.10 -19.86 7.78
CA PHE A 108 -0.19 -19.52 8.86
C PHE A 108 -0.17 -18.01 9.14
N GLU A 109 -0.13 -17.18 8.10
CA GLU A 109 -0.20 -15.72 8.22
C GLU A 109 -1.52 -15.27 8.84
N ILE A 110 -2.65 -15.82 8.38
CA ILE A 110 -3.98 -15.49 8.92
C ILE A 110 -4.06 -15.86 10.40
N ILE A 111 -3.60 -17.06 10.76
CA ILE A 111 -3.58 -17.50 12.17
C ILE A 111 -2.68 -16.59 12.99
N PHE A 112 -1.49 -16.27 12.50
CA PHE A 112 -0.54 -15.43 13.19
C PHE A 112 -1.05 -14.00 13.36
N GLN A 113 -1.74 -13.45 12.38
CA GLN A 113 -2.37 -12.12 12.46
C GLN A 113 -3.46 -12.05 13.55
N ASN A 114 -4.20 -13.13 13.76
CA ASN A 114 -5.21 -13.17 14.82
C ASN A 114 -4.60 -13.21 16.23
N PHE A 115 -3.37 -13.70 16.38
CA PHE A 115 -2.67 -13.81 17.68
C PHE A 115 -1.58 -12.74 17.88
N SER A 116 -1.26 -11.95 16.87
CA SER A 116 -0.19 -10.95 16.93
C SER A 116 -0.73 -9.57 16.61
N ILE A 117 -0.34 -8.59 17.44
CA ILE A 117 -0.61 -7.16 17.19
C ILE A 117 0.18 -6.67 15.97
N ARG A 118 1.23 -7.38 15.57
CA ARG A 118 2.06 -7.02 14.42
C ARG A 118 1.43 -7.53 13.12
N ILE A 119 1.00 -6.62 12.30
CA ILE A 119 0.50 -6.92 10.95
C ILE A 119 1.71 -7.13 10.04
N LEU A 120 2.09 -8.38 9.81
CA LEU A 120 3.28 -8.76 9.04
C LEU A 120 3.41 -8.10 7.66
N PRO A 121 2.33 -7.98 6.84
CA PRO A 121 2.39 -7.31 5.54
C PRO A 121 2.73 -5.82 5.63
N TYR A 122 2.47 -5.21 6.77
CA TYR A 122 2.66 -3.78 6.99
C TYR A 122 3.83 -3.45 7.91
N ARG A 123 4.72 -4.43 8.13
CA ARG A 123 5.89 -4.28 9.00
C ARG A 123 6.77 -3.08 8.63
N ASN A 124 6.73 -2.65 7.38
CA ASN A 124 7.50 -1.50 6.89
C ASN A 124 6.79 -0.15 7.13
N LEU A 125 5.61 -0.16 7.73
CA LEU A 125 4.88 1.06 8.13
C LEU A 125 5.23 1.52 9.56
N TYR A 126 6.09 0.78 10.26
CA TYR A 126 6.56 1.09 11.60
C TYR A 126 7.98 1.62 11.59
#